data_bffcb1b78cffe57202cb2cf74ed2b349
#
_entry.id   bffcb1b78cffe57202cb2cf74ed2b349
#
_cell.length_a   1.000
_cell.length_b   1.000
_cell.length_c   1.000
_cell.angle_alpha   90.00
_cell.angle_beta   90.00
_cell.angle_gamma   90.00
#
_symmetry.space_group_name_H-M   'P 1'
#
loop_
_entity.id
_entity.type
_entity.pdbx_description
1 polymer ?
#
loop_
_entity_poly.entity_id
_entity_poly.type
_entity_poly.pdbx_seq_one_letter_code
_entity_poly.pdbx_strand_id
1 'polypeptide(L)'
;LGYPEKIVRILESLYRGTFSAVRVGADVSEWFETIVGVLQGCMLSPILFNIFLEVIMAQSLDKINTGAVMNGRIINNLRFADDIAVLAEKEVDLQGMVNRIATESTRMGMKINTGKTEVQHIGLPKCNAAITIDKDDLKQVEEFVYLGGNMSEDATTTQDLKRRVGLACGAMQKLCPIWKAKDIRVSTKLRVYEALVLSILMYNSETW
;
A
#
# COMPACT_ATOMS: atom_id res chain seq x y z
N LEU A 1 -21.35 5.49 -10.77
CA LEU A 1 -21.17 5.76 -9.33
C LEU A 1 -22.23 6.72 -8.75
N GLY A 2 -23.12 7.32 -9.58
CA GLY A 2 -24.26 8.10 -9.15
C GLY A 2 -23.94 9.45 -8.48
N TYR A 3 -22.77 10.03 -8.74
CA TYR A 3 -22.45 11.37 -8.24
C TYR A 3 -23.28 12.45 -8.93
N PRO A 4 -23.74 13.50 -8.20
CA PRO A 4 -24.45 14.62 -8.77
C PRO A 4 -23.63 15.32 -9.85
N GLU A 5 -24.28 15.66 -10.97
CA GLU A 5 -23.61 16.28 -12.13
C GLU A 5 -22.89 17.59 -11.77
N LYS A 6 -23.44 18.35 -10.83
CA LYS A 6 -22.80 19.58 -10.34
C LYS A 6 -21.40 19.32 -9.74
N ILE A 7 -21.24 18.22 -8.99
CA ILE A 7 -19.95 17.85 -8.42
C ILE A 7 -18.97 17.43 -9.52
N VAL A 8 -19.44 16.64 -10.48
CA VAL A 8 -18.61 16.21 -11.63
C VAL A 8 -18.11 17.44 -12.41
N ARG A 9 -18.97 18.40 -12.72
CA ARG A 9 -18.56 19.63 -13.42
C ARG A 9 -17.57 20.47 -12.64
N ILE A 10 -17.69 20.56 -11.31
CA ILE A 10 -16.73 21.26 -10.46
C ILE A 10 -15.36 20.57 -10.53
N LEU A 11 -15.32 19.23 -10.43
CA LEU A 11 -14.09 18.47 -10.52
C LEU A 11 -13.45 18.60 -11.90
N GLU A 12 -14.23 18.50 -12.98
CA GLU A 12 -13.72 18.73 -14.34
C GLU A 12 -13.11 20.12 -14.49
N SER A 13 -13.78 21.16 -13.97
CA SER A 13 -13.27 22.54 -13.99
C SER A 13 -11.97 22.69 -13.20
N LEU A 14 -11.82 21.95 -12.09
CA LEU A 14 -10.63 21.98 -11.25
C LEU A 14 -9.40 21.36 -11.94
N TYR A 15 -9.62 20.32 -12.76
CA TYR A 15 -8.55 19.59 -13.43
C TYR A 15 -8.31 20.02 -14.88
N ARG A 16 -9.21 20.82 -15.46
CA ARG A 16 -9.06 21.32 -16.83
C ARG A 16 -8.04 22.46 -16.89
N GLY A 17 -7.07 22.35 -17.80
CA GLY A 17 -6.06 23.36 -18.03
C GLY A 17 -5.10 23.55 -16.84
N THR A 18 -4.70 22.46 -16.20
CA THR A 18 -3.69 22.50 -15.14
C THR A 18 -2.29 22.50 -15.73
N PHE A 19 -1.42 23.36 -15.20
CA PHE A 19 -0.02 23.45 -15.60
C PHE A 19 0.89 23.19 -14.41
N SER A 20 2.04 22.60 -14.67
CA SER A 20 3.07 22.30 -13.66
C SER A 20 4.41 22.86 -14.12
N ALA A 21 5.29 23.17 -13.17
CA ALA A 21 6.67 23.49 -13.42
C ALA A 21 7.56 22.82 -12.37
N VAL A 22 8.78 22.45 -12.73
CA VAL A 22 9.75 21.83 -11.83
C VAL A 22 10.65 22.91 -11.24
N ARG A 23 10.78 22.96 -9.91
CA ARG A 23 11.67 23.87 -9.22
C ARG A 23 12.89 23.13 -8.67
N VAL A 24 14.09 23.58 -9.03
CA VAL A 24 15.36 23.06 -8.51
C VAL A 24 16.15 24.24 -7.92
N GLY A 25 16.16 24.34 -6.61
CA GLY A 25 16.77 25.50 -5.93
C GLY A 25 16.05 26.82 -6.25
N ALA A 26 16.74 27.76 -6.90
CA ALA A 26 16.19 29.04 -7.34
C ALA A 26 15.61 29.00 -8.78
N ASP A 27 15.95 27.99 -9.55
CA ASP A 27 15.56 27.86 -10.95
C ASP A 27 14.20 27.18 -11.07
N VAL A 28 13.38 27.64 -12.02
CA VAL A 28 12.06 27.08 -12.34
C VAL A 28 12.04 26.77 -13.84
N SER A 29 11.60 25.55 -14.19
CA SER A 29 11.43 25.15 -15.59
C SER A 29 10.32 25.97 -16.29
N GLU A 30 10.22 25.82 -17.60
CA GLU A 30 9.02 26.25 -18.31
C GLU A 30 7.79 25.48 -17.81
N TRP A 31 6.61 26.14 -17.92
CA TRP A 31 5.35 25.55 -17.57
C TRP A 31 4.91 24.55 -18.64
N PHE A 32 4.51 23.35 -18.22
CA PHE A 32 3.95 22.31 -19.08
C PHE A 32 2.57 21.89 -18.60
N GLU A 33 1.71 21.52 -19.53
CA GLU A 33 0.36 21.07 -19.22
C GLU A 33 0.35 19.68 -18.56
N THR A 34 -0.42 19.54 -17.49
CA THR A 34 -0.60 18.27 -16.77
C THR A 34 -1.98 17.69 -17.10
N ILE A 35 -2.01 16.72 -18.01
CA ILE A 35 -3.25 16.15 -18.57
C ILE A 35 -3.64 14.80 -17.97
N VAL A 36 -2.78 14.17 -17.16
CA VAL A 36 -2.99 12.85 -16.57
C VAL A 36 -2.59 12.84 -15.10
N GLY A 37 -3.34 12.09 -14.29
CA GLY A 37 -3.08 11.90 -12.88
C GLY A 37 -3.89 12.82 -11.98
N VAL A 38 -3.56 12.81 -10.69
CA VAL A 38 -4.15 13.66 -9.67
C VAL A 38 -3.11 14.63 -9.12
N LEU A 39 -3.56 15.81 -8.68
CA LEU A 39 -2.67 16.87 -8.18
C LEU A 39 -2.05 16.46 -6.84
N GLN A 40 -0.72 16.32 -6.79
CA GLN A 40 0.00 16.03 -5.55
C GLN A 40 -0.18 17.17 -4.54
N GLY A 41 -0.57 16.83 -3.30
CA GLY A 41 -0.85 17.80 -2.23
C GLY A 41 -2.28 18.36 -2.22
N CYS A 42 -3.12 18.04 -3.20
CA CYS A 42 -4.54 18.39 -3.18
C CYS A 42 -5.29 17.44 -2.24
N MET A 43 -6.14 17.95 -1.36
CA MET A 43 -6.93 17.15 -0.41
C MET A 43 -7.94 16.23 -1.09
N LEU A 44 -8.38 16.54 -2.32
CA LEU A 44 -9.31 15.71 -3.09
C LEU A 44 -8.61 14.56 -3.82
N SER A 45 -7.32 14.68 -4.12
CA SER A 45 -6.58 13.71 -4.92
C SER A 45 -6.61 12.28 -4.37
N PRO A 46 -6.44 12.02 -3.06
CA PRO A 46 -6.56 10.66 -2.52
C PRO A 46 -7.97 10.08 -2.69
N ILE A 47 -9.00 10.89 -2.52
CA ILE A 47 -10.41 10.45 -2.67
C ILE A 47 -10.70 10.12 -4.14
N LEU A 48 -10.27 10.97 -5.07
CA LEU A 48 -10.47 10.76 -6.51
C LEU A 48 -9.71 9.52 -6.99
N PHE A 49 -8.49 9.32 -6.50
CA PHE A 49 -7.71 8.13 -6.80
C PHE A 49 -8.39 6.86 -6.29
N ASN A 50 -8.88 6.86 -5.05
CA ASN A 50 -9.59 5.71 -4.49
C ASN A 50 -10.89 5.40 -5.26
N ILE A 51 -11.65 6.43 -5.67
CA ILE A 51 -12.86 6.25 -6.51
C ILE A 51 -12.48 5.63 -7.86
N PHE A 52 -11.41 6.10 -8.48
CA PHE A 52 -10.93 5.58 -9.75
C PHE A 52 -10.47 4.13 -9.62
N LEU A 53 -9.68 3.82 -8.59
CA LEU A 53 -9.22 2.47 -8.31
C LEU A 53 -10.39 1.52 -8.00
N GLU A 54 -11.42 1.97 -7.28
CA GLU A 54 -12.62 1.18 -7.00
C GLU A 54 -13.33 0.73 -8.28
N VAL A 55 -13.39 1.60 -9.30
CA VAL A 55 -13.97 1.23 -10.61
C VAL A 55 -13.18 0.11 -11.27
N ILE A 56 -11.83 0.19 -11.27
CA ILE A 56 -10.96 -0.84 -11.82
C ILE A 56 -11.19 -2.16 -11.09
N MET A 57 -11.16 -2.14 -9.77
CA MET A 57 -11.26 -3.34 -8.95
C MET A 57 -12.65 -3.99 -9.03
N ALA A 58 -13.71 -3.19 -9.05
CA ALA A 58 -15.07 -3.69 -9.23
C ALA A 58 -15.22 -4.40 -10.60
N GLN A 59 -14.72 -3.80 -11.67
CA GLN A 59 -14.76 -4.40 -13.00
C GLN A 59 -13.91 -5.67 -13.12
N SER A 60 -12.79 -5.72 -12.38
CA SER A 60 -11.87 -6.86 -12.40
C SER A 60 -12.34 -8.03 -11.54
N LEU A 61 -12.87 -7.78 -10.33
CA LEU A 61 -13.02 -8.79 -9.29
C LEU A 61 -14.44 -9.04 -8.78
N ASP A 62 -15.43 -8.13 -8.95
CA ASP A 62 -16.77 -8.28 -8.35
C ASP A 62 -17.53 -9.57 -8.74
N LYS A 63 -17.18 -10.16 -9.87
CA LYS A 63 -17.81 -11.40 -10.36
C LYS A 63 -16.99 -12.65 -10.07
N ILE A 64 -15.90 -12.52 -9.28
CA ILE A 64 -15.02 -13.63 -8.97
C ILE A 64 -15.39 -14.18 -7.60
N ASN A 65 -15.73 -15.47 -7.56
CA ASN A 65 -16.05 -16.21 -6.35
C ASN A 65 -14.88 -17.08 -5.86
N THR A 66 -13.64 -16.71 -6.21
CA THR A 66 -12.41 -17.35 -5.74
C THR A 66 -11.62 -16.37 -4.88
N GLY A 67 -10.90 -16.88 -3.88
CA GLY A 67 -10.14 -16.10 -2.92
C GLY A 67 -9.78 -16.96 -1.71
N ALA A 68 -9.18 -16.37 -0.69
CA ALA A 68 -8.96 -17.05 0.58
C ALA A 68 -10.26 -17.12 1.39
N VAL A 69 -10.59 -18.27 1.94
CA VAL A 69 -11.78 -18.44 2.78
C VAL A 69 -11.44 -18.12 4.23
N MET A 70 -12.03 -17.06 4.77
CA MET A 70 -11.87 -16.64 6.17
C MET A 70 -13.24 -16.55 6.86
N ASN A 71 -13.45 -17.35 7.89
CA ASN A 71 -14.72 -17.41 8.62
C ASN A 71 -15.96 -17.58 7.72
N GLY A 72 -15.86 -18.43 6.69
CA GLY A 72 -16.94 -18.69 5.74
C GLY A 72 -17.20 -17.57 4.71
N ARG A 73 -16.35 -16.54 4.68
CA ARG A 73 -16.39 -15.48 3.67
C ARG A 73 -15.17 -15.60 2.75
N ILE A 74 -15.40 -15.37 1.47
CA ILE A 74 -14.33 -15.30 0.48
C ILE A 74 -13.77 -13.89 0.48
N ILE A 75 -12.46 -13.80 0.71
CA ILE A 75 -11.70 -12.55 0.59
C ILE A 75 -10.71 -12.75 -0.54
N ASN A 76 -10.85 -12.00 -1.61
CA ASN A 76 -9.99 -12.10 -2.79
C ASN A 76 -9.05 -10.91 -2.96
N ASN A 77 -9.26 -9.83 -2.22
CA ASN A 77 -8.35 -8.68 -2.23
C ASN A 77 -8.45 -7.87 -0.94
N LEU A 78 -7.35 -7.19 -0.60
CA LEU A 78 -7.26 -6.14 0.41
C LEU A 78 -6.69 -4.90 -0.25
N ARG A 79 -7.21 -3.71 0.10
CA ARG A 79 -6.85 -2.45 -0.54
C ARG A 79 -6.58 -1.36 0.48
N PHE A 80 -5.50 -0.66 0.28
CA PHE A 80 -5.19 0.55 1.03
C PHE A 80 -4.49 1.55 0.09
N ALA A 81 -5.21 2.57 -0.35
CA ALA A 81 -4.78 3.50 -1.39
C ALA A 81 -4.31 2.75 -2.66
N ASP A 82 -3.06 2.90 -3.06
CA ASP A 82 -2.43 2.22 -4.19
C ASP A 82 -1.89 0.82 -3.87
N ASP A 83 -1.80 0.46 -2.58
CA ASP A 83 -1.36 -0.87 -2.17
C ASP A 83 -2.52 -1.87 -2.25
N ILE A 84 -2.38 -2.87 -3.11
CA ILE A 84 -3.38 -3.92 -3.33
C ILE A 84 -2.73 -5.27 -3.05
N ALA A 85 -3.34 -6.06 -2.16
CA ALA A 85 -3.04 -7.47 -2.01
C ALA A 85 -4.16 -8.31 -2.63
N VAL A 86 -3.82 -9.22 -3.55
CA VAL A 86 -4.75 -10.15 -4.18
C VAL A 86 -4.54 -11.52 -3.57
N LEU A 87 -5.62 -12.19 -3.17
CA LEU A 87 -5.59 -13.43 -2.40
C LEU A 87 -6.30 -14.55 -3.16
N ALA A 88 -5.67 -15.70 -3.30
CA ALA A 88 -6.27 -16.91 -3.84
C ALA A 88 -5.70 -18.17 -3.19
N GLU A 89 -6.48 -19.24 -3.15
CA GLU A 89 -6.02 -20.55 -2.69
C GLU A 89 -5.25 -21.32 -3.78
N LYS A 90 -5.46 -20.97 -5.05
CA LYS A 90 -4.82 -21.64 -6.20
C LYS A 90 -4.09 -20.63 -7.07
N GLU A 91 -2.93 -21.04 -7.57
CA GLU A 91 -2.12 -20.24 -8.50
C GLU A 91 -2.90 -19.84 -9.78
N VAL A 92 -3.67 -20.76 -10.36
CA VAL A 92 -4.47 -20.48 -11.55
C VAL A 92 -5.50 -19.38 -11.31
N ASP A 93 -6.15 -19.38 -10.13
CA ASP A 93 -7.13 -18.37 -9.76
C ASP A 93 -6.44 -17.02 -9.54
N LEU A 94 -5.27 -17.02 -8.85
CA LEU A 94 -4.47 -15.83 -8.66
C LEU A 94 -4.04 -15.21 -9.99
N GLN A 95 -3.49 -16.04 -10.91
CA GLN A 95 -3.11 -15.59 -12.25
C GLN A 95 -4.31 -15.01 -13.01
N GLY A 96 -5.46 -15.66 -12.92
CA GLY A 96 -6.69 -15.18 -13.55
C GLY A 96 -7.12 -13.80 -13.04
N MET A 97 -7.06 -13.56 -11.73
CA MET A 97 -7.37 -12.27 -11.11
C MET A 97 -6.36 -11.20 -11.51
N VAL A 98 -5.07 -11.52 -11.45
CA VAL A 98 -3.98 -10.61 -11.84
C VAL A 98 -4.12 -10.17 -13.29
N ASN A 99 -4.40 -11.09 -14.20
CA ASN A 99 -4.62 -10.78 -15.63
C ASN A 99 -5.79 -9.81 -15.85
N ARG A 100 -6.90 -9.99 -15.10
CA ARG A 100 -8.05 -9.09 -15.20
C ARG A 100 -7.73 -7.71 -14.68
N ILE A 101 -7.04 -7.62 -13.54
CA ILE A 101 -6.61 -6.32 -12.96
C ILE A 101 -5.67 -5.62 -13.94
N ALA A 102 -4.71 -6.32 -14.53
CA ALA A 102 -3.77 -5.75 -15.51
C ALA A 102 -4.51 -5.23 -16.75
N THR A 103 -5.46 -6.01 -17.28
CA THR A 103 -6.27 -5.63 -18.45
C THR A 103 -7.11 -4.39 -18.16
N GLU A 104 -7.84 -4.35 -17.04
CA GLU A 104 -8.68 -3.22 -16.68
C GLU A 104 -7.85 -1.97 -16.32
N SER A 105 -6.71 -2.15 -15.64
CA SER A 105 -5.77 -1.05 -15.36
C SER A 105 -5.27 -0.42 -16.66
N THR A 106 -4.82 -1.23 -17.61
CA THR A 106 -4.34 -0.76 -18.93
C THR A 106 -5.46 -0.06 -19.70
N ARG A 107 -6.69 -0.60 -19.68
CA ARG A 107 -7.86 0.02 -20.32
C ARG A 107 -8.16 1.41 -19.75
N MET A 108 -7.90 1.60 -18.46
CA MET A 108 -8.10 2.87 -17.75
C MET A 108 -6.84 3.77 -17.75
N GLY A 109 -5.81 3.43 -18.52
CA GLY A 109 -4.59 4.23 -18.65
C GLY A 109 -3.61 4.10 -17.49
N MET A 110 -3.77 3.09 -16.61
CA MET A 110 -2.83 2.78 -15.54
C MET A 110 -1.95 1.59 -15.90
N LYS A 111 -0.75 1.55 -15.34
CA LYS A 111 0.18 0.43 -15.48
C LYS A 111 0.57 -0.10 -14.11
N ILE A 112 0.52 -1.42 -13.93
CA ILE A 112 1.01 -2.08 -12.73
C ILE A 112 2.54 -2.05 -12.76
N ASN A 113 3.15 -1.71 -11.63
CA ASN A 113 4.60 -1.71 -11.50
C ASN A 113 5.10 -3.13 -11.16
N THR A 114 5.47 -3.90 -12.20
CA THR A 114 5.95 -5.29 -12.06
C THR A 114 7.23 -5.39 -11.22
N GLY A 115 8.08 -4.36 -11.21
CA GLY A 115 9.29 -4.32 -10.40
C GLY A 115 9.06 -4.13 -8.90
N LYS A 116 7.84 -3.71 -8.49
CA LYS A 116 7.43 -3.57 -7.07
C LYS A 116 6.38 -4.59 -6.67
N THR A 117 5.78 -5.30 -7.64
CA THR A 117 4.79 -6.32 -7.38
C THR A 117 5.50 -7.65 -7.10
N GLU A 118 5.16 -8.27 -6.00
CA GLU A 118 5.76 -9.53 -5.55
C GLU A 118 4.68 -10.57 -5.28
N VAL A 119 5.04 -11.83 -5.33
CA VAL A 119 4.17 -12.97 -5.03
C VAL A 119 4.67 -13.63 -3.76
N GLN A 120 3.79 -13.96 -2.84
CA GLN A 120 4.10 -14.71 -1.64
C GLN A 120 3.17 -15.92 -1.55
N HIS A 121 3.76 -17.09 -1.30
CA HIS A 121 3.04 -18.26 -0.84
C HIS A 121 3.01 -18.27 0.68
N ILE A 122 1.85 -18.55 1.28
CA ILE A 122 1.68 -18.62 2.73
C ILE A 122 1.16 -20.02 3.08
N GLY A 123 1.88 -20.73 3.95
CA GLY A 123 1.50 -22.05 4.44
C GLY A 123 2.39 -23.20 3.94
N LEU A 124 2.02 -24.43 4.32
CA LEU A 124 2.73 -25.65 3.96
C LEU A 124 1.85 -26.57 3.12
N PRO A 125 2.41 -27.34 2.16
CA PRO A 125 3.83 -27.34 1.77
C PRO A 125 4.23 -26.10 0.98
N LYS A 126 5.50 -25.73 1.05
CA LYS A 126 6.07 -24.65 0.21
C LYS A 126 5.87 -24.98 -1.27
N CYS A 127 5.39 -24.03 -2.03
CA CYS A 127 5.29 -24.15 -3.48
C CYS A 127 5.85 -22.91 -4.18
N ASN A 128 6.33 -23.12 -5.39
CA ASN A 128 6.73 -22.02 -6.27
C ASN A 128 5.53 -21.65 -7.13
N ALA A 129 5.07 -20.42 -7.03
CA ALA A 129 4.01 -19.88 -7.84
C ALA A 129 4.61 -19.02 -8.96
N ALA A 130 4.36 -19.38 -10.20
CA ALA A 130 4.83 -18.63 -11.38
C ALA A 130 3.72 -17.69 -11.87
N ILE A 131 3.63 -16.50 -11.27
CA ILE A 131 2.65 -15.47 -11.67
C ILE A 131 3.31 -14.44 -12.58
N THR A 132 2.64 -14.10 -13.67
CA THR A 132 3.14 -13.15 -14.67
C THR A 132 2.20 -11.97 -14.88
N ILE A 133 2.76 -10.82 -15.25
CA ILE A 133 2.02 -9.65 -15.74
C ILE A 133 2.69 -9.19 -17.04
N ASP A 134 1.92 -9.09 -18.14
CA ASP A 134 2.41 -8.64 -19.45
C ASP A 134 3.70 -9.36 -19.91
N LYS A 135 3.85 -10.66 -19.60
CA LYS A 135 5.03 -11.52 -19.83
C LYS A 135 6.21 -11.29 -18.89
N ASP A 136 6.12 -10.39 -17.93
CA ASP A 136 7.12 -10.25 -16.87
C ASP A 136 6.79 -11.21 -15.74
N ASP A 137 7.74 -12.07 -15.36
CA ASP A 137 7.60 -12.94 -14.19
C ASP A 137 7.69 -12.12 -12.92
N LEU A 138 6.72 -12.30 -12.01
CA LEU A 138 6.74 -11.66 -10.71
C LEU A 138 7.68 -12.41 -9.77
N LYS A 139 8.44 -11.65 -8.99
CA LYS A 139 9.35 -12.21 -8.00
C LYS A 139 8.57 -12.84 -6.85
N GLN A 140 8.83 -14.12 -6.56
CA GLN A 140 8.35 -14.76 -5.35
C GLN A 140 9.25 -14.41 -4.17
N VAL A 141 8.65 -14.10 -3.01
CA VAL A 141 9.33 -13.72 -1.77
C VAL A 141 8.86 -14.57 -0.59
N GLU A 142 9.76 -14.82 0.36
CA GLU A 142 9.45 -15.52 1.61
C GLU A 142 8.86 -14.59 2.67
N GLU A 143 9.20 -13.31 2.60
CA GLU A 143 8.73 -12.27 3.51
C GLU A 143 8.23 -11.06 2.72
N PHE A 144 7.11 -10.50 3.11
CA PHE A 144 6.53 -9.30 2.50
C PHE A 144 6.06 -8.32 3.57
N VAL A 145 6.40 -7.05 3.39
CA VAL A 145 5.95 -5.98 4.30
C VAL A 145 4.70 -5.32 3.72
N TYR A 146 3.53 -5.62 4.27
CA TYR A 146 2.27 -5.00 3.91
C TYR A 146 1.79 -4.05 5.00
N LEU A 147 1.55 -2.78 4.64
CA LEU A 147 1.13 -1.72 5.56
C LEU A 147 2.01 -1.63 6.83
N GLY A 148 3.27 -1.95 6.68
CA GLY A 148 4.25 -1.92 7.77
C GLY A 148 4.31 -3.17 8.64
N GLY A 149 3.39 -4.13 8.53
CA GLY A 149 3.48 -5.46 9.13
C GLY A 149 4.27 -6.42 8.25
N ASN A 150 5.10 -7.27 8.83
CA ASN A 150 5.84 -8.29 8.10
C ASN A 150 5.06 -9.60 8.07
N MET A 151 4.71 -10.06 6.87
CA MET A 151 4.10 -11.36 6.64
C MET A 151 5.18 -12.34 6.20
N SER A 152 5.26 -13.50 6.86
CA SER A 152 6.18 -14.56 6.52
C SER A 152 5.46 -15.76 5.91
N GLU A 153 6.17 -16.49 5.06
CA GLU A 153 5.70 -17.68 4.37
C GLU A 153 5.16 -18.77 5.33
N ASP A 154 5.76 -18.89 6.53
CA ASP A 154 5.36 -19.84 7.56
C ASP A 154 4.11 -19.42 8.37
N ALA A 155 3.48 -18.29 8.00
CA ALA A 155 2.35 -17.70 8.69
C ALA A 155 2.61 -17.39 10.19
N THR A 156 3.88 -17.20 10.59
CA THR A 156 4.22 -16.81 11.97
C THR A 156 4.46 -15.31 12.09
N THR A 157 4.24 -14.78 13.29
CA THR A 157 4.49 -13.36 13.61
C THR A 157 5.89 -13.09 14.13
N THR A 158 6.73 -14.13 14.22
CA THR A 158 8.06 -14.06 14.84
C THR A 158 8.97 -13.03 14.15
N GLN A 159 8.93 -12.95 12.84
CA GLN A 159 9.77 -12.00 12.08
C GLN A 159 9.30 -10.56 12.26
N ASP A 160 7.98 -10.32 12.26
CA ASP A 160 7.45 -8.98 12.54
C ASP A 160 7.84 -8.52 13.95
N LEU A 161 7.70 -9.39 14.95
CA LEU A 161 8.08 -9.10 16.33
C LEU A 161 9.58 -8.74 16.44
N LYS A 162 10.48 -9.52 15.85
CA LYS A 162 11.92 -9.23 15.83
C LYS A 162 12.21 -7.87 15.17
N ARG A 163 11.57 -7.59 14.05
CA ARG A 163 11.68 -6.32 13.34
C ARG A 163 11.22 -5.15 14.20
N ARG A 164 10.08 -5.27 14.89
CA ARG A 164 9.54 -4.23 15.78
C ARG A 164 10.47 -3.95 16.96
N VAL A 165 10.96 -4.99 17.61
CA VAL A 165 11.95 -4.85 18.69
C VAL A 165 13.20 -4.14 18.17
N GLY A 166 13.74 -4.51 17.02
CA GLY A 166 14.90 -3.85 16.43
C GLY A 166 14.67 -2.36 16.15
N LEU A 167 13.52 -2.00 15.57
CA LEU A 167 13.17 -0.60 15.29
C LEU A 167 12.99 0.21 16.60
N ALA A 168 12.32 -0.37 17.60
CA ALA A 168 12.14 0.29 18.91
C ALA A 168 13.47 0.49 19.64
N CYS A 169 14.38 -0.50 19.60
CA CYS A 169 15.75 -0.36 20.13
C CYS A 169 16.52 0.76 19.41
N GLY A 170 16.40 0.83 18.07
CA GLY A 170 17.02 1.91 17.31
C GLY A 170 16.48 3.29 17.67
N ALA A 171 15.16 3.42 17.84
CA ALA A 171 14.54 4.65 18.32
C ALA A 171 15.01 5.02 19.74
N MET A 172 15.07 4.05 20.66
CA MET A 172 15.57 4.23 22.03
C MET A 172 16.99 4.76 22.04
N GLN A 173 17.87 4.21 21.19
CA GLN A 173 19.26 4.65 21.07
C GLN A 173 19.38 6.09 20.54
N LYS A 174 18.60 6.45 19.51
CA LYS A 174 18.59 7.82 18.96
C LYS A 174 18.17 8.86 19.98
N LEU A 175 17.31 8.49 20.93
CA LEU A 175 16.83 9.35 22.00
C LEU A 175 17.71 9.34 23.25
N CYS A 176 18.90 8.69 23.22
CA CYS A 176 19.82 8.59 24.34
C CYS A 176 20.18 9.95 24.98
N PRO A 177 20.38 11.06 24.23
CA PRO A 177 20.60 12.37 24.82
C PRO A 177 19.47 12.82 25.76
N ILE A 178 18.20 12.54 25.38
CA ILE A 178 17.02 12.86 26.19
C ILE A 178 17.00 12.03 27.49
N TRP A 179 17.31 10.74 27.36
CA TRP A 179 17.33 9.85 28.53
C TRP A 179 18.39 10.27 29.58
N LYS A 180 19.54 10.74 29.10
CA LYS A 180 20.67 11.18 29.96
C LYS A 180 20.52 12.60 30.50
N ALA A 181 19.66 13.43 29.88
CA ALA A 181 19.47 14.82 30.33
C ALA A 181 18.88 14.88 31.74
N LYS A 182 19.53 15.61 32.65
CA LYS A 182 19.12 15.77 34.08
C LYS A 182 18.04 16.83 34.27
N ASP A 183 17.97 17.78 33.39
CA ASP A 183 17.04 18.92 33.36
C ASP A 183 15.64 18.52 32.83
N ILE A 184 15.51 17.38 32.18
CA ILE A 184 14.22 16.86 31.68
C ILE A 184 13.56 16.00 32.75
N ARG A 185 12.33 16.36 33.13
CA ARG A 185 11.51 15.61 34.09
C ARG A 185 11.21 14.21 33.62
N VAL A 186 11.14 13.24 34.54
CA VAL A 186 10.80 11.84 34.23
C VAL A 186 9.45 11.72 33.54
N SER A 187 8.45 12.50 33.94
CA SER A 187 7.13 12.51 33.25
C SER A 187 7.21 12.90 31.80
N THR A 188 8.09 13.84 31.43
CA THR A 188 8.33 14.21 30.03
C THR A 188 9.05 13.09 29.28
N LYS A 189 10.04 12.45 29.89
CA LYS A 189 10.73 11.29 29.30
C LYS A 189 9.77 10.13 29.04
N LEU A 190 8.85 9.84 29.96
CA LEU A 190 7.83 8.81 29.76
C LEU A 190 6.91 9.13 28.59
N ARG A 191 6.45 10.37 28.45
CA ARG A 191 5.64 10.79 27.29
C ARG A 191 6.40 10.64 25.97
N VAL A 192 7.69 10.96 25.95
CA VAL A 192 8.56 10.76 24.78
C VAL A 192 8.73 9.26 24.47
N TYR A 193 8.93 8.44 25.50
CA TYR A 193 8.99 6.99 25.36
C TYR A 193 7.71 6.41 24.78
N GLU A 194 6.56 6.75 25.33
CA GLU A 194 5.25 6.28 24.84
C GLU A 194 4.99 6.70 23.40
N ALA A 195 5.29 7.96 23.07
CA ALA A 195 5.01 8.51 21.73
C ALA A 195 5.97 7.99 20.64
N LEU A 196 7.26 7.79 20.95
CA LEU A 196 8.30 7.55 19.93
C LEU A 196 8.95 6.16 20.01
N VAL A 197 8.80 5.43 21.11
CA VAL A 197 9.38 4.08 21.25
C VAL A 197 8.28 3.04 21.34
N LEU A 198 7.34 3.22 22.26
CA LEU A 198 6.27 2.26 22.49
C LEU A 198 5.33 2.16 21.28
N SER A 199 5.02 3.28 20.63
CA SER A 199 4.23 3.31 19.40
C SER A 199 4.86 2.52 18.25
N ILE A 200 6.20 2.54 18.13
CA ILE A 200 6.94 1.73 17.15
C ILE A 200 6.88 0.26 17.53
N LEU A 201 7.10 -0.07 18.80
CA LEU A 201 7.08 -1.44 19.29
C LEU A 201 5.71 -2.10 19.09
N MET A 202 4.64 -1.39 19.47
CA MET A 202 3.28 -1.92 19.47
C MET A 202 2.55 -1.79 18.13
N TYR A 203 3.18 -1.19 17.14
CA TYR A 203 2.56 -1.08 15.81
C TYR A 203 2.31 -2.47 15.22
N ASN A 204 1.08 -2.72 14.76
CA ASN A 204 0.62 -4.00 14.22
C ASN A 204 0.50 -5.13 15.27
N SER A 205 0.55 -4.81 16.57
CA SER A 205 0.48 -5.81 17.65
C SER A 205 -0.88 -6.55 17.70
N GLU A 206 -1.91 -5.98 17.10
CA GLU A 206 -3.24 -6.61 16.94
C GLU A 206 -3.23 -7.85 16.04
N THR A 207 -2.15 -8.07 15.28
CA THR A 207 -1.99 -9.25 14.41
C THR A 207 -1.06 -10.32 15.00
N TRP A 208 -0.49 -10.12 16.18
CA TRP A 208 0.47 -11.04 16.82
C TRP A 208 -0.18 -12.23 17.50
#